data_6d37881251559d93533966407c207da3
#
_entry.id   6d37881251559d93533966407c207da3
#
_cell.length_a   1.000
_cell.length_b   1.000
_cell.length_c   1.000
_cell.angle_alpha   90.00
_cell.angle_beta   90.00
_cell.angle_gamma   90.00
#
_symmetry.space_group_name_H-M   'P 1'
#
loop_
_entity.id
_entity.type
_entity.pdbx_description
1 polymer ?
#
loop_
_entity_poly.entity_id
_entity_poly.type
_entity_poly.pdbx_seq_one_letter_code
_entity_poly.pdbx_strand_id
1 'polypeptide(L)'
;DESLHFDYLLVASGCENRISDRAENVLNLQDFAASAGSELLMPLLESNHQSEQSISVVGGGATGIQFLFEIKQFLSRKKSKATLRLIHSGEQVLEQFPRGFDTYVQSRMQELNIAFYPNTYYRGQQSNTILLAEKHTQKHIELSSGLTILFLGKSQRTPYAANAFGQILIDQTPLPNIFVAGDCSVYRSVGSNTLTAQSAVRKGKLVAHNILRHSGLPGLLEPYLHPDLGYVVSLGSADAVGWIGTENALITGLPALTLKELVEAQYDLLLAG
;
A
#
# COMPACT_ATOMS: atom_id res chain seq x y z
N ASP A 1 16.82 30.91 11.30
CA ASP A 1 15.93 30.59 10.16
C ASP A 1 16.68 30.98 8.90
N GLU A 2 17.04 30.01 8.08
CA GLU A 2 17.61 30.26 6.76
C GLU A 2 16.47 30.40 5.76
N SER A 3 16.47 31.45 4.96
CA SER A 3 15.52 31.65 3.87
C SER A 3 16.15 31.24 2.55
N LEU A 4 15.46 30.38 1.80
CA LEU A 4 15.86 29.96 0.44
C LEU A 4 15.02 30.71 -0.60
N HIS A 5 15.67 31.37 -1.54
CA HIS A 5 15.01 31.92 -2.70
C HIS A 5 14.92 30.89 -3.81
N PHE A 6 13.80 30.80 -4.49
CA PHE A 6 13.58 29.87 -5.59
C PHE A 6 12.70 30.51 -6.67
N ASP A 7 12.95 30.17 -7.93
CA ASP A 7 12.08 30.53 -9.04
C ASP A 7 10.87 29.60 -9.12
N TYR A 8 11.10 28.30 -8.90
CA TYR A 8 10.07 27.25 -8.86
C TYR A 8 10.30 26.30 -7.70
N LEU A 9 9.21 25.87 -7.09
CA LEU A 9 9.21 24.82 -6.05
C LEU A 9 8.32 23.66 -6.47
N LEU A 10 8.86 22.45 -6.45
CA LEU A 10 8.09 21.19 -6.58
C LEU A 10 8.05 20.46 -5.25
N VAL A 11 6.85 20.26 -4.71
CA VAL A 11 6.61 19.46 -3.51
C VAL A 11 6.25 18.03 -3.92
N ALA A 12 7.08 17.07 -3.57
CA ALA A 12 6.89 15.65 -3.87
C ALA A 12 7.22 14.77 -2.64
N SER A 13 6.77 15.19 -1.46
CA SER A 13 7.11 14.59 -0.16
C SER A 13 6.45 13.24 0.12
N GLY A 14 5.56 12.77 -0.76
CA GLY A 14 4.85 11.52 -0.60
C GLY A 14 3.86 11.53 0.57
N CYS A 15 3.70 10.38 1.22
CA CYS A 15 2.85 10.18 2.38
C CYS A 15 3.55 9.32 3.42
N GLU A 16 3.18 9.48 4.69
CA GLU A 16 3.74 8.72 5.81
C GLU A 16 2.85 7.50 6.13
N ASN A 17 3.47 6.42 6.60
CA ASN A 17 2.72 5.31 7.17
C ASN A 17 2.17 5.70 8.54
N ARG A 18 0.97 5.21 8.88
CA ARG A 18 0.45 5.35 10.24
C ARG A 18 1.35 4.57 11.19
N ILE A 19 1.86 5.25 12.19
CA ILE A 19 2.67 4.66 13.26
C ILE A 19 1.71 4.26 14.39
N SER A 20 1.86 3.04 14.91
CA SER A 20 1.22 2.61 16.15
C SER A 20 2.26 2.49 17.26
N ASP A 21 1.79 2.32 18.49
CA ASP A 21 2.66 2.05 19.63
C ASP A 21 3.55 0.83 19.37
N ARG A 22 4.83 0.94 19.73
CA ARG A 22 5.84 -0.09 19.52
C ARG A 22 5.86 -1.04 20.71
N ALA A 23 5.33 -2.23 20.53
CA ALA A 23 5.67 -3.38 21.35
C ALA A 23 6.81 -4.15 20.69
N GLU A 24 7.58 -4.90 21.47
CA GLU A 24 8.77 -5.63 21.01
C GLU A 24 8.50 -6.58 19.82
N ASN A 25 7.31 -7.21 19.82
CA ASN A 25 6.88 -8.15 18.78
C ASN A 25 5.92 -7.54 17.75
N VAL A 26 5.95 -6.22 17.58
CA VAL A 26 5.11 -5.50 16.61
C VAL A 26 5.99 -4.78 15.62
N LEU A 27 5.85 -5.12 14.36
CA LEU A 27 6.62 -4.55 13.25
C LEU A 27 5.69 -3.80 12.29
N ASN A 28 6.23 -2.81 11.63
CA ASN A 28 5.62 -2.14 10.50
C ASN A 28 6.46 -2.33 9.22
N LEU A 29 6.02 -1.78 8.11
CA LEU A 29 6.72 -1.89 6.83
C LEU A 29 8.16 -1.34 6.88
N GLN A 30 8.41 -0.28 7.66
CA GLN A 30 9.75 0.32 7.77
C GLN A 30 10.71 -0.59 8.55
N ASP A 31 10.22 -1.25 9.59
CA ASP A 31 11.00 -2.22 10.36
C ASP A 31 11.41 -3.41 9.48
N PHE A 32 10.49 -3.87 8.61
CA PHE A 32 10.78 -4.93 7.63
C PHE A 32 11.79 -4.50 6.57
N ALA A 33 11.73 -3.26 6.11
CA ALA A 33 12.67 -2.72 5.13
C ALA A 33 14.07 -2.46 5.72
N ALA A 34 14.14 -2.13 7.01
CA ALA A 34 15.40 -1.88 7.71
C ALA A 34 16.17 -3.16 8.08
N SER A 35 15.48 -4.30 8.08
CA SER A 35 16.05 -5.61 8.41
C SER A 35 15.94 -6.54 7.21
N ALA A 36 16.79 -7.55 7.10
CA ALA A 36 16.55 -8.63 6.16
C ALA A 36 15.29 -9.38 6.61
N GLY A 37 14.15 -9.11 5.98
CA GLY A 37 12.81 -9.50 6.47
C GLY A 37 12.66 -10.99 6.83
N SER A 38 13.45 -11.89 6.20
CA SER A 38 13.52 -13.31 6.58
C SER A 38 14.13 -13.54 7.97
N GLU A 39 15.08 -12.69 8.41
CA GLU A 39 15.75 -12.82 9.71
C GLU A 39 14.79 -12.54 10.86
N LEU A 40 13.81 -11.65 10.66
CA LEU A 40 12.78 -11.34 11.65
C LEU A 40 11.80 -12.52 11.88
N LEU A 41 11.66 -13.40 10.89
CA LEU A 41 10.80 -14.57 10.98
C LEU A 41 11.52 -15.80 11.53
N MET A 42 12.84 -15.87 11.46
CA MET A 42 13.61 -17.05 11.88
C MET A 42 13.44 -17.40 13.36
N PRO A 43 13.51 -16.47 14.33
CA PRO A 43 13.32 -16.79 15.75
C PRO A 43 11.97 -17.44 16.05
N LEU A 44 10.91 -17.03 15.31
CA LEU A 44 9.58 -17.63 15.45
C LEU A 44 9.53 -19.08 14.96
N LEU A 45 10.32 -19.43 13.95
CA LEU A 45 10.38 -20.79 13.39
C LEU A 45 11.15 -21.74 14.29
N GLU A 46 12.08 -21.22 15.06
CA GLU A 46 12.95 -21.97 15.98
C GLU A 46 12.30 -22.16 17.37
N SER A 47 11.25 -21.39 17.68
CA SER A 47 10.54 -21.52 18.96
C SER A 47 9.82 -22.84 19.08
N ASN A 48 9.92 -23.47 20.27
CA ASN A 48 9.23 -24.71 20.61
C ASN A 48 7.81 -24.45 21.18
N HIS A 49 7.42 -23.21 21.42
CA HIS A 49 6.13 -22.84 21.99
C HIS A 49 5.12 -22.50 20.90
N GLN A 50 3.98 -23.20 20.87
CA GLN A 50 2.93 -23.01 19.87
C GLN A 50 2.34 -21.59 19.87
N SER A 51 2.29 -20.92 21.03
CA SER A 51 1.84 -19.53 21.17
C SER A 51 2.78 -18.52 20.47
N GLU A 52 4.06 -18.83 20.39
CA GLU A 52 5.08 -18.02 19.74
C GLU A 52 5.12 -18.25 18.22
N GLN A 53 4.60 -19.38 17.73
CA GLN A 53 4.52 -19.73 16.32
C GLN A 53 3.27 -19.18 15.62
N SER A 54 2.68 -18.10 16.12
CA SER A 54 1.53 -17.46 15.49
C SER A 54 1.90 -16.08 14.98
N ILE A 55 1.58 -15.81 13.73
CA ILE A 55 1.84 -14.53 13.04
C ILE A 55 0.52 -13.87 12.71
N SER A 56 0.37 -12.61 13.10
CA SER A 56 -0.80 -11.80 12.80
C SER A 56 -0.42 -10.66 11.84
N VAL A 57 -1.09 -10.60 10.71
CA VAL A 57 -1.00 -9.46 9.78
C VAL A 57 -2.23 -8.59 10.01
N VAL A 58 -2.03 -7.30 10.24
CA VAL A 58 -3.10 -6.32 10.47
C VAL A 58 -3.18 -5.37 9.30
N GLY A 59 -4.31 -5.37 8.60
CA GLY A 59 -4.58 -4.51 7.45
C GLY A 59 -4.74 -5.28 6.15
N GLY A 60 -5.97 -5.29 5.62
CA GLY A 60 -6.37 -5.98 4.39
C GLY A 60 -6.25 -5.13 3.12
N GLY A 61 -5.43 -4.08 3.12
CA GLY A 61 -5.07 -3.31 1.93
C GLY A 61 -4.03 -4.04 1.07
N ALA A 62 -3.71 -3.49 -0.11
CA ALA A 62 -2.82 -4.14 -1.09
C ALA A 62 -1.48 -4.59 -0.49
N THR A 63 -0.80 -3.73 0.26
CA THR A 63 0.49 -4.07 0.88
C THR A 63 0.35 -5.20 1.90
N GLY A 64 -0.67 -5.13 2.78
CA GLY A 64 -0.90 -6.17 3.79
C GLY A 64 -1.22 -7.54 3.16
N ILE A 65 -2.01 -7.56 2.09
CA ILE A 65 -2.33 -8.78 1.35
C ILE A 65 -1.09 -9.36 0.67
N GLN A 66 -0.28 -8.54 0.00
CA GLN A 66 0.96 -9.01 -0.63
C GLN A 66 1.90 -9.65 0.41
N PHE A 67 2.16 -8.95 1.52
CA PHE A 67 2.99 -9.49 2.60
C PHE A 67 2.42 -10.76 3.22
N LEU A 68 1.10 -10.83 3.42
CA LEU A 68 0.43 -12.02 3.95
C LEU A 68 0.76 -13.27 3.11
N PHE A 69 0.67 -13.19 1.80
CA PHE A 69 0.93 -14.31 0.91
C PHE A 69 2.44 -14.61 0.77
N GLU A 70 3.30 -13.59 0.79
CA GLU A 70 4.75 -13.80 0.83
C GLU A 70 5.20 -14.52 2.12
N ILE A 71 4.67 -14.10 3.27
CA ILE A 71 4.93 -14.78 4.55
C ILE A 71 4.43 -16.23 4.48
N LYS A 72 3.22 -16.45 3.94
CA LYS A 72 2.69 -17.82 3.79
C LYS A 72 3.59 -18.70 2.95
N GLN A 73 4.09 -18.17 1.85
CA GLN A 73 5.00 -18.89 0.96
C GLN A 73 6.35 -19.18 1.64
N PHE A 74 6.90 -18.22 2.38
CA PHE A 74 8.10 -18.39 3.18
C PHE A 74 7.91 -19.51 4.21
N LEU A 75 6.84 -19.49 4.99
CA LEU A 75 6.50 -20.52 5.98
C LEU A 75 6.37 -21.91 5.32
N SER A 76 5.75 -21.99 4.15
CA SER A 76 5.60 -23.23 3.39
C SER A 76 6.95 -23.78 2.91
N ARG A 77 7.84 -22.93 2.39
CA ARG A 77 9.20 -23.33 1.99
C ARG A 77 10.02 -23.84 3.18
N LYS A 78 9.84 -23.24 4.35
CA LYS A 78 10.51 -23.66 5.60
C LYS A 78 9.81 -24.86 6.28
N LYS A 79 8.71 -25.37 5.71
CA LYS A 79 7.87 -26.44 6.29
C LYS A 79 7.44 -26.13 7.74
N SER A 80 7.22 -24.85 8.02
CA SER A 80 6.83 -24.36 9.35
C SER A 80 5.38 -24.72 9.66
N LYS A 81 5.12 -25.02 10.94
CA LYS A 81 3.77 -25.21 11.50
C LYS A 81 3.15 -23.91 12.02
N ALA A 82 3.84 -22.78 11.85
CA ALA A 82 3.35 -21.48 12.30
C ALA A 82 1.98 -21.17 11.68
N THR A 83 1.08 -20.66 12.50
CA THR A 83 -0.24 -20.21 12.07
C THR A 83 -0.15 -18.78 11.56
N LEU A 84 -0.87 -18.48 10.48
CA LEU A 84 -0.94 -17.15 9.90
C LEU A 84 -2.38 -16.68 9.86
N ARG A 85 -2.59 -15.43 10.23
CA ARG A 85 -3.92 -14.80 10.21
C ARG A 85 -3.87 -13.38 9.70
N LEU A 86 -4.99 -12.95 9.11
CA LEU A 86 -5.26 -11.59 8.71
C LEU A 86 -6.32 -10.97 9.62
N ILE A 87 -6.05 -9.78 10.15
CA ILE A 87 -6.99 -8.97 10.91
C ILE A 87 -7.28 -7.71 10.12
N HIS A 88 -8.56 -7.42 9.91
CA HIS A 88 -8.97 -6.26 9.12
C HIS A 88 -10.19 -5.56 9.71
N SER A 89 -10.15 -4.23 9.72
CA SER A 89 -11.25 -3.40 10.24
C SER A 89 -12.47 -3.32 9.32
N GLY A 90 -12.30 -3.65 8.04
CA GLY A 90 -13.37 -3.74 7.06
C GLY A 90 -13.98 -5.14 6.99
N GLU A 91 -15.10 -5.24 6.29
CA GLU A 91 -15.77 -6.52 6.00
C GLU A 91 -15.04 -7.29 4.90
N GLN A 92 -14.50 -6.57 3.91
CA GLN A 92 -13.83 -7.09 2.72
C GLN A 92 -12.36 -6.68 2.71
N VAL A 93 -11.51 -7.50 2.13
CA VAL A 93 -10.13 -7.09 1.82
C VAL A 93 -10.10 -6.30 0.52
N LEU A 94 -9.09 -5.45 0.35
CA LEU A 94 -8.90 -4.69 -0.89
C LEU A 94 -10.12 -3.83 -1.26
N GLU A 95 -10.79 -3.21 -0.27
CA GLU A 95 -12.05 -2.45 -0.43
C GLU A 95 -11.98 -1.34 -1.50
N GLN A 96 -10.78 -0.85 -1.84
CA GLN A 96 -10.59 0.15 -2.88
C GLN A 96 -10.61 -0.42 -4.30
N PHE A 97 -10.74 -1.74 -4.47
CA PHE A 97 -10.74 -2.44 -5.75
C PHE A 97 -12.09 -3.11 -6.03
N PRO A 98 -12.35 -3.56 -7.26
CA PRO A 98 -13.56 -4.30 -7.59
C PRO A 98 -13.76 -5.52 -6.70
N ARG A 99 -15.01 -5.80 -6.36
CA ARG A 99 -15.38 -6.87 -5.41
C ARG A 99 -14.80 -8.26 -5.76
N GLY A 100 -14.53 -8.52 -7.03
CA GLY A 100 -13.88 -9.76 -7.47
C GLY A 100 -12.50 -9.99 -6.85
N PHE A 101 -11.78 -8.91 -6.47
CA PHE A 101 -10.50 -9.03 -5.75
C PHE A 101 -10.68 -9.67 -4.38
N ASP A 102 -11.63 -9.16 -3.60
CA ASP A 102 -11.95 -9.70 -2.28
C ASP A 102 -12.32 -11.18 -2.36
N THR A 103 -13.26 -11.52 -3.26
CA THR A 103 -13.73 -12.90 -3.44
C THR A 103 -12.55 -13.84 -3.79
N TYR A 104 -11.69 -13.42 -4.71
CA TYR A 104 -10.54 -14.23 -5.11
C TYR A 104 -9.53 -14.40 -3.98
N VAL A 105 -9.17 -13.30 -3.30
CA VAL A 105 -8.20 -13.32 -2.21
C VAL A 105 -8.70 -14.16 -1.04
N GLN A 106 -9.98 -14.06 -0.66
CA GLN A 106 -10.56 -14.87 0.41
C GLN A 106 -10.56 -16.36 0.07
N SER A 107 -10.88 -16.75 -1.18
CA SER A 107 -10.76 -18.13 -1.65
C SER A 107 -9.33 -18.65 -1.48
N ARG A 108 -8.33 -17.87 -1.91
CA ARG A 108 -6.92 -18.24 -1.78
C ARG A 108 -6.46 -18.33 -0.32
N MET A 109 -6.92 -17.44 0.55
CA MET A 109 -6.65 -17.53 1.99
C MET A 109 -7.22 -18.82 2.58
N GLN A 110 -8.44 -19.19 2.20
CA GLN A 110 -9.08 -20.42 2.67
C GLN A 110 -8.30 -21.66 2.22
N GLU A 111 -7.93 -21.76 0.95
CA GLU A 111 -7.12 -22.85 0.40
C GLU A 111 -5.77 -23.02 1.12
N LEU A 112 -5.18 -21.90 1.53
CA LEU A 112 -3.88 -21.87 2.21
C LEU A 112 -3.99 -21.95 3.74
N ASN A 113 -5.20 -22.13 4.30
CA ASN A 113 -5.43 -22.15 5.73
C ASN A 113 -4.93 -20.88 6.44
N ILE A 114 -5.21 -19.71 5.89
CA ILE A 114 -4.98 -18.42 6.52
C ILE A 114 -6.28 -17.98 7.19
N ALA A 115 -6.26 -17.79 8.51
CA ALA A 115 -7.45 -17.35 9.24
C ALA A 115 -7.74 -15.87 8.96
N PHE A 116 -9.01 -15.53 8.72
CA PHE A 116 -9.43 -14.16 8.46
C PHE A 116 -10.37 -13.64 9.56
N TYR A 117 -10.05 -12.47 10.10
CA TYR A 117 -10.82 -11.75 11.12
C TYR A 117 -11.28 -10.40 10.53
N PRO A 118 -12.40 -10.38 9.77
CA PRO A 118 -13.00 -9.14 9.26
C PRO A 118 -13.65 -8.35 10.40
N ASN A 119 -14.00 -7.10 10.14
CA ASN A 119 -14.66 -6.21 11.09
C ASN A 119 -13.99 -6.18 12.48
N THR A 120 -12.65 -6.27 12.52
CA THR A 120 -11.88 -6.43 13.74
C THR A 120 -10.78 -5.36 13.81
N TYR A 121 -10.80 -4.56 14.87
CA TYR A 121 -9.81 -3.54 15.14
C TYR A 121 -8.64 -4.10 15.96
N TYR A 122 -7.44 -3.80 15.55
CA TYR A 122 -6.25 -3.93 16.38
C TYR A 122 -6.26 -2.85 17.47
N ARG A 123 -6.03 -3.25 18.72
CA ARG A 123 -5.97 -2.36 19.89
C ARG A 123 -4.60 -2.28 20.52
N GLY A 124 -3.76 -3.28 20.27
CA GLY A 124 -2.40 -3.35 20.81
C GLY A 124 -1.89 -4.77 20.90
N GLN A 125 -0.68 -4.92 21.40
CA GLN A 125 -0.10 -6.22 21.76
C GLN A 125 0.61 -6.13 23.10
N GLN A 126 0.43 -7.15 23.94
CA GLN A 126 1.11 -7.30 25.20
C GLN A 126 1.82 -8.65 25.19
N SER A 127 3.15 -8.65 25.21
CA SER A 127 3.97 -9.86 25.03
C SER A 127 3.49 -10.66 23.78
N ASN A 128 3.15 -11.93 23.95
CA ASN A 128 2.66 -12.80 22.87
C ASN A 128 1.13 -12.83 22.75
N THR A 129 0.42 -11.77 23.18
CA THR A 129 -1.03 -11.66 23.08
C THR A 129 -1.42 -10.39 22.34
N ILE A 130 -2.11 -10.55 21.20
CA ILE A 130 -2.71 -9.45 20.46
C ILE A 130 -4.09 -9.14 21.02
N LEU A 131 -4.35 -7.86 21.24
CA LEU A 131 -5.60 -7.32 21.75
C LEU A 131 -6.42 -6.77 20.59
N LEU A 132 -7.61 -7.28 20.41
CA LEU A 132 -8.51 -6.93 19.31
C LEU A 132 -9.88 -6.52 19.85
N ALA A 133 -10.64 -5.78 19.03
CA ALA A 133 -12.03 -5.46 19.32
C ALA A 133 -12.89 -5.66 18.06
N GLU A 134 -13.97 -6.38 18.18
CA GLU A 134 -14.95 -6.51 17.12
C GLU A 134 -15.64 -5.18 16.84
N LYS A 135 -15.78 -4.80 15.58
CA LYS A 135 -16.26 -3.48 15.15
C LYS A 135 -17.66 -3.17 15.63
N HIS A 136 -18.56 -4.12 15.53
CA HIS A 136 -19.99 -3.90 15.78
C HIS A 136 -20.39 -4.07 17.23
N THR A 137 -19.82 -5.06 17.92
CA THR A 137 -20.17 -5.39 19.32
C THR A 137 -19.20 -4.78 20.33
N GLN A 138 -18.05 -4.26 19.87
CA GLN A 138 -16.93 -3.84 20.71
C GLN A 138 -16.41 -4.95 21.65
N LYS A 139 -16.77 -6.20 21.37
CA LYS A 139 -16.29 -7.36 22.13
C LYS A 139 -14.77 -7.45 22.04
N HIS A 140 -14.12 -7.54 23.17
CA HIS A 140 -12.68 -7.78 23.24
C HIS A 140 -12.36 -9.22 22.88
N ILE A 141 -11.32 -9.39 22.06
CA ILE A 141 -10.80 -10.69 21.63
C ILE A 141 -9.30 -10.66 21.90
N GLU A 142 -8.82 -11.70 22.57
CA GLU A 142 -7.40 -11.90 22.81
C GLU A 142 -6.95 -13.18 22.07
N LEU A 143 -5.87 -13.06 21.32
CA LEU A 143 -5.30 -14.18 20.58
C LEU A 143 -3.79 -14.23 20.84
N SER A 144 -3.22 -15.43 20.85
CA SER A 144 -1.77 -15.58 20.87
C SER A 144 -1.15 -15.05 19.58
N SER A 145 -0.11 -14.24 19.66
CA SER A 145 0.63 -13.72 18.49
C SER A 145 2.09 -13.52 18.86
N GLY A 146 2.96 -14.39 18.35
CA GLY A 146 4.39 -14.26 18.54
C GLY A 146 4.98 -13.10 17.73
N LEU A 147 4.33 -12.74 16.62
CA LEU A 147 4.67 -11.58 15.81
C LEU A 147 3.42 -10.93 15.22
N THR A 148 3.31 -9.64 15.32
CA THR A 148 2.27 -8.86 14.65
C THR A 148 2.90 -7.86 13.68
N ILE A 149 2.40 -7.84 12.43
CA ILE A 149 2.88 -6.94 11.39
C ILE A 149 1.75 -6.01 10.99
N LEU A 150 2.00 -4.71 11.10
CA LEU A 150 0.99 -3.67 10.94
C LEU A 150 1.08 -2.99 9.56
N PHE A 151 0.00 -3.07 8.80
CA PHE A 151 -0.22 -2.35 7.55
C PHE A 151 -1.46 -1.45 7.70
N LEU A 152 -1.37 -0.47 8.61
CA LEU A 152 -2.50 0.40 8.99
C LEU A 152 -2.84 1.46 7.93
N GLY A 153 -2.24 1.36 6.75
CA GLY A 153 -2.39 2.31 5.66
C GLY A 153 -1.52 3.55 5.85
N LYS A 154 -1.63 4.45 4.88
CA LYS A 154 -0.88 5.69 4.85
C LYS A 154 -1.63 6.76 5.65
N SER A 155 -0.90 7.55 6.43
CA SER A 155 -1.40 8.80 6.99
C SER A 155 -1.17 9.87 5.95
N GLN A 156 -2.23 10.40 5.37
CA GLN A 156 -2.13 11.68 4.68
C GLN A 156 -2.09 12.77 5.76
N ARG A 157 -0.96 13.43 5.94
CA ARG A 157 -1.00 14.85 6.32
C ARG A 157 -1.88 15.50 5.26
N THR A 158 -2.68 16.51 5.60
CA THR A 158 -3.60 17.17 4.67
C THR A 158 -2.95 17.29 3.30
N PRO A 159 -3.45 16.60 2.26
CA PRO A 159 -2.81 16.62 0.96
C PRO A 159 -2.91 18.02 0.37
N TYR A 160 -1.91 18.42 -0.38
CA TYR A 160 -1.96 19.69 -1.09
C TYR A 160 -2.99 19.61 -2.22
N ALA A 161 -4.00 20.48 -2.17
CA ALA A 161 -4.91 20.63 -3.28
C ALA A 161 -4.19 21.31 -4.45
N ALA A 162 -4.36 20.79 -5.65
CA ALA A 162 -3.78 21.35 -6.87
C ALA A 162 -4.82 21.51 -7.97
N ASN A 163 -4.58 22.47 -8.86
CA ASN A 163 -5.34 22.56 -10.11
C ASN A 163 -4.98 21.41 -11.06
N ALA A 164 -5.61 21.36 -12.22
CA ALA A 164 -5.36 20.31 -13.21
C ALA A 164 -3.91 20.31 -13.74
N PHE A 165 -3.19 21.40 -13.60
CA PHE A 165 -1.80 21.58 -14.11
C PHE A 165 -0.73 21.28 -13.06
N GLY A 166 -1.13 20.94 -11.83
CA GLY A 166 -0.24 20.60 -10.71
C GLY A 166 0.19 21.78 -9.84
N GLN A 167 -0.34 22.99 -10.08
CA GLN A 167 -0.08 24.15 -9.22
C GLN A 167 -0.89 24.04 -7.92
N ILE A 168 -0.24 24.30 -6.78
CA ILE A 168 -0.90 24.28 -5.47
C ILE A 168 -1.96 25.37 -5.39
N LEU A 169 -3.11 25.03 -4.79
CA LEU A 169 -4.22 25.95 -4.55
C LEU A 169 -4.23 26.42 -3.09
N ILE A 170 -4.24 27.74 -2.91
CA ILE A 170 -4.56 28.40 -1.63
C ILE A 170 -5.87 29.17 -1.86
N ASP A 171 -6.90 28.85 -1.08
CA ASP A 171 -8.23 29.48 -1.23
C ASP A 171 -8.74 29.53 -2.68
N GLN A 172 -8.61 28.42 -3.40
CA GLN A 172 -8.96 28.23 -4.81
C GLN A 172 -8.06 28.97 -5.82
N THR A 173 -7.08 29.75 -5.35
CA THR A 173 -6.16 30.50 -6.20
C THR A 173 -4.87 29.70 -6.42
N PRO A 174 -4.46 29.43 -7.68
CA PRO A 174 -3.22 28.73 -7.94
C PRO A 174 -2.01 29.60 -7.63
N LEU A 175 -1.04 29.01 -6.94
CA LEU A 175 0.28 29.62 -6.78
C LEU A 175 1.03 29.49 -8.11
N PRO A 176 1.54 30.58 -8.69
CA PRO A 176 2.05 30.54 -10.05
C PRO A 176 3.30 29.67 -10.22
N ASN A 177 4.16 29.59 -9.21
CA ASN A 177 5.46 28.94 -9.27
C ASN A 177 5.65 27.80 -8.25
N ILE A 178 4.57 27.37 -7.58
CA ILE A 178 4.63 26.26 -6.62
C ILE A 178 3.74 25.11 -7.10
N PHE A 179 4.38 23.97 -7.35
CA PHE A 179 3.77 22.77 -7.90
C PHE A 179 3.83 21.61 -6.90
N VAL A 180 2.96 20.63 -7.06
CA VAL A 180 2.94 19.43 -6.24
C VAL A 180 2.72 18.19 -7.10
N ALA A 181 3.35 17.08 -6.74
CA ALA A 181 3.19 15.80 -7.43
C ALA A 181 3.24 14.61 -6.45
N GLY A 182 2.81 13.45 -6.91
CA GLY A 182 2.84 12.22 -6.12
C GLY A 182 1.75 12.13 -5.05
N ASP A 183 1.99 11.29 -4.06
CA ASP A 183 1.01 10.90 -3.04
C ASP A 183 0.59 12.05 -2.09
N CYS A 184 1.39 13.10 -1.98
CA CYS A 184 1.05 14.29 -1.18
C CYS A 184 0.08 15.25 -1.89
N SER A 185 -0.42 14.91 -3.09
CA SER A 185 -1.24 15.79 -3.92
C SER A 185 -2.63 15.25 -4.22
N VAL A 186 -3.62 16.14 -4.24
CA VAL A 186 -4.96 15.87 -4.77
C VAL A 186 -5.27 16.89 -5.86
N TYR A 187 -5.36 16.42 -7.10
CA TYR A 187 -5.62 17.25 -8.26
C TYR A 187 -7.11 17.43 -8.49
N ARG A 188 -7.53 18.67 -8.78
CA ARG A 188 -8.88 18.99 -9.21
C ARG A 188 -8.97 18.83 -10.73
N SER A 189 -8.99 17.59 -11.15
CA SER A 189 -9.08 17.17 -12.56
C SER A 189 -9.83 15.86 -12.67
N VAL A 190 -10.10 15.41 -13.88
CA VAL A 190 -10.70 14.10 -14.16
C VAL A 190 -9.70 12.94 -14.04
N GLY A 191 -8.41 13.24 -13.87
CA GLY A 191 -7.38 12.23 -13.67
C GLY A 191 -7.45 11.58 -12.28
N SER A 192 -6.96 10.37 -12.19
CA SER A 192 -6.95 9.58 -10.96
C SER A 192 -6.09 10.18 -9.85
N ASN A 193 -6.63 10.21 -8.63
CA ASN A 193 -5.91 10.59 -7.42
C ASN A 193 -5.54 9.38 -6.54
N THR A 194 -5.48 8.18 -7.11
CA THR A 194 -5.05 6.98 -6.37
C THR A 194 -3.62 7.11 -5.88
N LEU A 195 -3.35 6.54 -4.70
CA LEU A 195 -2.03 6.52 -4.08
C LEU A 195 -1.21 5.34 -4.63
N THR A 196 -0.91 5.39 -5.93
CA THR A 196 -0.15 4.36 -6.64
C THR A 196 1.14 4.93 -7.23
N ALA A 197 2.15 4.10 -7.38
CA ALA A 197 3.40 4.49 -8.05
C ALA A 197 3.13 5.03 -9.47
N GLN A 198 2.19 4.41 -10.20
CA GLN A 198 1.77 4.85 -11.53
C GLN A 198 1.22 6.28 -11.52
N SER A 199 0.30 6.60 -10.61
CA SER A 199 -0.24 7.95 -10.47
C SER A 199 0.85 8.95 -10.08
N ALA A 200 1.72 8.58 -9.13
CA ALA A 200 2.81 9.44 -8.67
C ALA A 200 3.79 9.79 -9.79
N VAL A 201 4.25 8.80 -10.58
CA VAL A 201 5.17 9.01 -11.70
C VAL A 201 4.53 9.88 -12.79
N ARG A 202 3.27 9.65 -13.13
CA ARG A 202 2.55 10.45 -14.14
C ARG A 202 2.37 11.91 -13.72
N LYS A 203 2.00 12.15 -12.46
CA LYS A 203 1.93 13.50 -11.88
C LYS A 203 3.29 14.16 -11.90
N GLY A 204 4.37 13.44 -11.52
CA GLY A 204 5.73 13.95 -11.55
C GLY A 204 6.17 14.40 -12.96
N LYS A 205 5.97 13.56 -13.98
CA LYS A 205 6.29 13.88 -15.38
C LYS A 205 5.50 15.09 -15.88
N LEU A 206 4.19 15.11 -15.63
CA LEU A 206 3.34 16.22 -16.00
C LEU A 206 3.84 17.55 -15.42
N VAL A 207 4.12 17.56 -14.11
CA VAL A 207 4.55 18.77 -13.41
C VAL A 207 5.91 19.22 -13.90
N ALA A 208 6.86 18.32 -14.14
CA ALA A 208 8.16 18.67 -14.71
C ALA A 208 8.01 19.38 -16.07
N HIS A 209 7.18 18.86 -16.97
CA HIS A 209 6.89 19.49 -18.24
C HIS A 209 6.17 20.85 -18.08
N ASN A 210 5.22 20.94 -17.16
CA ASN A 210 4.48 22.19 -16.93
C ASN A 210 5.38 23.27 -16.31
N ILE A 211 6.30 22.92 -15.42
CA ILE A 211 7.30 23.87 -14.91
C ILE A 211 8.17 24.40 -16.06
N LEU A 212 8.68 23.54 -16.93
CA LEU A 212 9.48 23.94 -18.08
C LEU A 212 8.71 24.86 -19.02
N ARG A 213 7.45 24.60 -19.32
CA ARG A 213 6.60 25.48 -20.14
C ARG A 213 6.29 26.78 -19.45
N HIS A 214 6.02 26.77 -18.18
CA HIS A 214 5.78 27.98 -17.40
C HIS A 214 7.04 28.84 -17.29
N SER A 215 8.23 28.25 -17.33
CA SER A 215 9.52 28.98 -17.35
C SER A 215 9.92 29.56 -18.72
N GLY A 216 9.10 29.37 -19.77
CA GLY A 216 9.30 29.95 -21.07
C GLY A 216 9.60 28.98 -22.22
N LEU A 217 9.62 27.67 -21.97
CA LEU A 217 9.64 26.67 -23.06
C LEU A 217 8.34 26.74 -23.88
N PRO A 218 8.38 26.58 -25.21
CA PRO A 218 7.19 26.61 -26.06
C PRO A 218 6.19 25.51 -25.66
N GLY A 219 4.91 25.89 -25.62
CA GLY A 219 3.80 24.98 -25.36
C GLY A 219 2.83 25.47 -24.27
N LEU A 220 1.62 24.97 -24.30
CA LEU A 220 0.61 25.21 -23.26
C LEU A 220 0.79 24.26 -22.09
N LEU A 221 0.36 24.67 -20.90
CA LEU A 221 0.30 23.76 -19.75
C LEU A 221 -0.64 22.60 -20.06
N GLU A 222 -0.23 21.39 -19.72
CA GLU A 222 -1.02 20.18 -19.92
C GLU A 222 -1.81 19.84 -18.64
N PRO A 223 -3.11 19.54 -18.76
CA PRO A 223 -3.90 19.11 -17.62
C PRO A 223 -3.65 17.62 -17.32
N TYR A 224 -3.78 17.23 -16.04
CA TYR A 224 -3.73 15.84 -15.59
C TYR A 224 -5.04 15.13 -15.92
N LEU A 225 -5.02 14.25 -16.91
CA LEU A 225 -6.19 13.55 -17.44
C LEU A 225 -6.04 12.00 -17.37
N HIS A 226 -5.01 11.50 -16.71
CA HIS A 226 -4.71 10.08 -16.74
C HIS A 226 -5.68 9.27 -15.88
N PRO A 227 -6.51 8.37 -16.48
CA PRO A 227 -7.29 7.40 -15.72
C PRO A 227 -6.37 6.28 -15.22
N ASP A 228 -6.84 5.52 -14.23
CA ASP A 228 -6.21 4.24 -13.89
C ASP A 228 -6.46 3.25 -15.04
N LEU A 229 -5.40 2.64 -15.51
CA LEU A 229 -5.45 1.67 -16.62
C LEU A 229 -5.55 0.21 -16.13
N GLY A 230 -5.37 -0.01 -14.85
CA GLY A 230 -5.39 -1.31 -14.22
C GLY A 230 -4.62 -1.34 -12.92
N TYR A 231 -4.81 -2.41 -12.20
CA TYR A 231 -4.09 -2.67 -10.96
C TYR A 231 -3.89 -4.17 -10.77
N VAL A 232 -2.74 -4.55 -10.22
CA VAL A 232 -2.44 -5.97 -9.93
C VAL A 232 -1.87 -6.08 -8.52
N VAL A 233 -2.41 -7.02 -7.74
CA VAL A 233 -1.94 -7.40 -6.41
C VAL A 233 -1.38 -8.81 -6.50
N SER A 234 -0.09 -8.99 -6.21
CA SER A 234 0.53 -10.32 -6.14
C SER A 234 0.11 -11.06 -4.87
N LEU A 235 -0.09 -12.35 -5.00
CA LEU A 235 -0.43 -13.30 -3.94
C LEU A 235 0.70 -14.33 -3.81
N GLY A 236 1.90 -13.85 -3.52
CA GLY A 236 3.13 -14.62 -3.58
C GLY A 236 3.72 -14.70 -5.01
N SER A 237 4.68 -15.61 -5.22
CA SER A 237 5.49 -15.68 -6.46
C SER A 237 4.82 -16.40 -7.62
N ALA A 238 3.63 -16.98 -7.46
CA ALA A 238 2.98 -17.79 -8.49
C ALA A 238 1.52 -17.42 -8.74
N ASP A 239 1.02 -16.38 -8.08
CA ASP A 239 -0.39 -15.98 -8.15
C ASP A 239 -0.57 -14.48 -8.01
N ALA A 240 -1.61 -13.94 -8.62
CA ALA A 240 -1.99 -12.54 -8.52
C ALA A 240 -3.47 -12.35 -8.86
N VAL A 241 -4.02 -11.21 -8.49
CA VAL A 241 -5.33 -10.74 -8.92
C VAL A 241 -5.21 -9.31 -9.43
N GLY A 242 -5.83 -9.02 -10.56
CA GLY A 242 -5.78 -7.70 -11.18
C GLY A 242 -6.96 -7.43 -12.10
N TRP A 243 -7.02 -6.20 -12.59
CA TRP A 243 -7.88 -5.79 -13.70
C TRP A 243 -7.08 -4.92 -14.67
N ILE A 244 -7.49 -4.86 -15.92
CA ILE A 244 -6.90 -4.01 -16.95
C ILE A 244 -7.99 -3.43 -17.86
N GLY A 245 -7.85 -2.15 -18.19
CA GLY A 245 -8.76 -1.41 -19.06
C GLY A 245 -10.09 -1.09 -18.40
N THR A 246 -10.80 -2.06 -17.87
CA THR A 246 -12.06 -1.87 -17.15
C THR A 246 -12.07 -2.68 -15.86
N GLU A 247 -12.69 -2.16 -14.82
CA GLU A 247 -12.80 -2.82 -13.50
C GLU A 247 -13.52 -4.17 -13.55
N ASN A 248 -14.29 -4.43 -14.59
CA ASN A 248 -14.98 -5.70 -14.81
C ASN A 248 -14.10 -6.79 -15.45
N ALA A 249 -12.94 -6.40 -16.00
CA ALA A 249 -12.00 -7.35 -16.63
C ALA A 249 -11.03 -7.91 -15.58
N LEU A 250 -11.54 -8.76 -14.69
CA LEU A 250 -10.74 -9.43 -13.68
C LEU A 250 -9.80 -10.45 -14.32
N ILE A 251 -8.52 -10.37 -13.98
CA ILE A 251 -7.48 -11.31 -14.37
C ILE A 251 -6.90 -11.92 -13.09
N THR A 252 -6.70 -13.23 -13.07
CA THR A 252 -6.20 -13.96 -11.88
C THR A 252 -5.09 -14.95 -12.26
N GLY A 253 -4.34 -15.40 -11.27
CA GLY A 253 -3.29 -16.41 -11.44
C GLY A 253 -2.06 -15.90 -12.17
N LEU A 254 -1.39 -16.81 -12.88
CA LEU A 254 -0.18 -16.50 -13.66
C LEU A 254 -0.34 -15.39 -14.70
N PRO A 255 -1.46 -15.28 -15.44
CA PRO A 255 -1.66 -14.15 -16.37
C PRO A 255 -1.61 -12.79 -15.68
N ALA A 256 -2.20 -12.66 -14.50
CA ALA A 256 -2.14 -11.41 -13.73
C ALA A 256 -0.72 -11.13 -13.23
N LEU A 257 0.00 -12.15 -12.78
CA LEU A 257 1.39 -12.01 -12.34
C LEU A 257 2.31 -11.57 -13.47
N THR A 258 2.21 -12.23 -14.65
CA THR A 258 3.00 -11.84 -15.84
C THR A 258 2.72 -10.40 -16.26
N LEU A 259 1.46 -9.97 -16.18
CA LEU A 259 1.10 -8.58 -16.45
C LEU A 259 1.80 -7.61 -15.47
N LYS A 260 1.84 -7.96 -14.19
CA LYS A 260 2.52 -7.16 -13.17
C LYS A 260 4.01 -7.01 -13.49
N GLU A 261 4.70 -8.13 -13.79
CA GLU A 261 6.12 -8.13 -14.14
C GLU A 261 6.42 -7.30 -15.39
N LEU A 262 5.56 -7.37 -16.41
CA LEU A 262 5.70 -6.53 -17.61
C LEU A 262 5.57 -5.04 -17.30
N VAL A 263 4.62 -4.67 -16.45
CA VAL A 263 4.43 -3.27 -16.03
C VAL A 263 5.62 -2.78 -15.20
N GLU A 264 6.12 -3.58 -14.26
CA GLU A 264 7.31 -3.26 -13.46
C GLU A 264 8.56 -3.08 -14.33
N ALA A 265 8.81 -4.01 -15.26
CA ALA A 265 9.93 -3.91 -16.22
C ALA A 265 9.85 -2.66 -17.10
N GLN A 266 8.65 -2.25 -17.51
CA GLN A 266 8.46 -1.01 -18.26
C GLN A 266 8.81 0.22 -17.41
N TYR A 267 8.47 0.23 -16.11
CA TYR A 267 8.84 1.31 -15.20
C TYR A 267 10.33 1.38 -14.96
N ASP A 268 10.99 0.24 -14.76
CA ASP A 268 12.44 0.17 -14.57
C ASP A 268 13.18 0.74 -15.79
N LEU A 269 12.74 0.40 -16.99
CA LEU A 269 13.28 0.99 -18.23
C LEU A 269 13.06 2.49 -18.33
N LEU A 270 11.89 2.99 -17.89
CA LEU A 270 11.60 4.42 -17.88
C LEU A 270 12.42 5.21 -16.84
N LEU A 271 12.88 4.56 -15.77
CA LEU A 271 13.71 5.17 -14.73
C LEU A 271 15.20 5.07 -15.05
N ALA A 272 15.60 4.10 -15.84
CA ALA A 272 17.00 3.90 -16.26
C ALA A 272 17.46 4.86 -17.37
N GLY A 273 16.55 5.61 -18.02
CA GLY A 273 16.83 6.60 -19.08
C GLY A 273 16.65 6.02 -20.44
#